data_8fbec85db462c59b773f749c09c63e06
#
_entry.id   8fbec85db462c59b773f749c09c63e06
#
_cell.length_a   1.000
_cell.length_b   1.000
_cell.length_c   1.000
_cell.angle_alpha   90.00
_cell.angle_beta   90.00
_cell.angle_gamma   90.00
#
_symmetry.space_group_name_H-M   'P 1'
#
loop_
_entity.id
_entity.type
_entity.pdbx_description
1 polymer ?
#
loop_
_entity_poly.entity_id
_entity_poly.type
_entity_poly.pdbx_seq_one_letter_code
_entity_poly.pdbx_strand_id
1 'polypeptide(L)'
;MTTMISNLPTVLIEEIFFRVPLKSLRALRLTCKSWNTLSNSRSFRKLYISKTATREEESMMIAMMNFDLYLMRVLVDDVDPSKAFKKKRKRRKKKESIVFKRKPRFLDEQVKISQVFHCEGLLLCILKEDDTRVVVWNPYLGQTRWIQLRYYYRPHGDDRFVYALGYKDKESCGSFKLLRFIDYFRGAPKKQFFWYEIYDFNSDSWTTLDVTPHWCISCGDRGVSLNGNTYWCAKERNAEDDIVDHIICFDFTRERFGRLLPLPSSVIDHEYEIVTLSCVKEEKLAALFQHYESDWNEFDIWITTKIDAEMVSWSMFLRMETGPRIEVPHICDGFFIDEEKKVAMGFEEEFYRKTFIIIGEAGYVKKMDIGVHVDRKCRPSVCSYVPSLVQIKKPSRGKRKRQSSLEKRLFDQNMLRLEAICRRR
;
A
#
# COMPACT_ATOMS: atom_id res chain seq x y z
N MET A 1 -1.05 9.59 -46.03
CA MET A 1 0.19 9.22 -45.31
C MET A 1 -0.02 8.61 -43.89
N THR A 2 -1.24 8.48 -43.42
CA THR A 2 -1.56 7.96 -42.07
C THR A 2 -1.58 6.43 -41.95
N THR A 3 -1.57 5.70 -43.05
CA THR A 3 -1.75 4.23 -43.09
C THR A 3 -0.47 3.39 -42.94
N MET A 4 0.70 3.97 -43.14
CA MET A 4 1.95 3.20 -43.03
C MET A 4 2.43 2.95 -41.59
N ILE A 5 2.16 3.85 -40.65
CA ILE A 5 2.67 3.75 -39.27
C ILE A 5 1.84 2.75 -38.44
N SER A 6 0.57 2.53 -38.80
CA SER A 6 -0.29 1.57 -38.09
C SER A 6 0.06 0.09 -38.32
N ASN A 7 0.86 -0.22 -39.34
CA ASN A 7 1.22 -1.58 -39.75
C ASN A 7 2.63 -1.99 -39.31
N LEU A 8 3.29 -1.20 -38.47
CA LEU A 8 4.58 -1.57 -37.94
C LEU A 8 4.47 -2.79 -36.99
N PRO A 9 5.46 -3.70 -37.02
CA PRO A 9 5.55 -4.77 -36.02
C PRO A 9 5.56 -4.20 -34.60
N THR A 10 4.92 -4.88 -33.66
CA THR A 10 4.78 -4.44 -32.26
C THR A 10 6.13 -4.08 -31.63
N VAL A 11 7.17 -4.84 -31.92
CA VAL A 11 8.53 -4.58 -31.42
C VAL A 11 9.08 -3.22 -31.85
N LEU A 12 8.83 -2.82 -33.09
CA LEU A 12 9.27 -1.52 -33.59
C LEU A 12 8.45 -0.36 -32.98
N ILE A 13 7.15 -0.60 -32.77
CA ILE A 13 6.30 0.38 -32.08
C ILE A 13 6.77 0.59 -30.64
N GLU A 14 7.10 -0.49 -29.95
CA GLU A 14 7.65 -0.43 -28.58
C GLU A 14 8.98 0.37 -28.55
N GLU A 15 9.89 0.09 -29.50
CA GLU A 15 11.17 0.79 -29.59
C GLU A 15 11.00 2.31 -29.87
N ILE A 16 10.02 2.68 -30.70
CA ILE A 16 9.65 4.08 -30.92
C ILE A 16 9.16 4.70 -29.62
N PHE A 17 8.27 4.01 -28.91
CA PHE A 17 7.72 4.52 -27.64
C PHE A 17 8.78 4.71 -26.58
N PHE A 18 9.78 3.82 -26.47
CA PHE A 18 10.86 3.98 -25.48
C PHE A 18 11.73 5.22 -25.72
N ARG A 19 11.79 5.70 -26.96
CA ARG A 19 12.56 6.93 -27.30
C ARG A 19 11.75 8.21 -27.16
N VAL A 20 10.45 8.11 -26.93
CA VAL A 20 9.55 9.26 -26.85
C VAL A 20 9.43 9.75 -25.41
N PRO A 21 9.64 11.06 -25.15
CA PRO A 21 9.42 11.62 -23.83
C PRO A 21 7.99 11.39 -23.34
N LEU A 22 7.83 11.18 -22.03
CA LEU A 22 6.55 10.89 -21.38
C LEU A 22 5.43 11.86 -21.77
N LYS A 23 5.74 13.16 -21.87
CA LYS A 23 4.78 14.20 -22.25
C LYS A 23 4.19 13.97 -23.64
N SER A 24 4.96 13.39 -24.55
CA SER A 24 4.54 13.12 -25.95
C SER A 24 3.84 11.78 -26.11
N LEU A 25 3.96 10.85 -25.15
CA LEU A 25 3.25 9.56 -25.18
C LEU A 25 1.73 9.72 -25.29
N ARG A 26 1.16 10.75 -24.65
CA ARG A 26 -0.27 11.04 -24.74
C ARG A 26 -0.71 11.33 -26.17
N ALA A 27 0.07 12.10 -26.91
CA ALA A 27 -0.23 12.40 -28.31
C ALA A 27 -0.13 11.14 -29.17
N LEU A 28 0.90 10.31 -28.97
CA LEU A 28 1.07 9.05 -29.69
C LEU A 28 -0.09 8.08 -29.47
N ARG A 29 -0.61 7.98 -28.27
CA ARG A 29 -1.78 7.14 -27.96
C ARG A 29 -3.04 7.52 -28.73
N LEU A 30 -3.17 8.80 -29.10
CA LEU A 30 -4.31 9.33 -29.83
C LEU A 30 -4.19 9.09 -31.34
N THR A 31 -3.04 8.65 -31.86
CA THR A 31 -2.82 8.46 -33.30
C THR A 31 -3.56 7.26 -33.87
N CYS A 32 -3.57 6.11 -33.17
CA CYS A 32 -4.34 4.95 -33.59
C CYS A 32 -4.73 4.02 -32.42
N LYS A 33 -5.73 3.16 -32.67
CA LYS A 33 -6.25 2.24 -31.64
C LYS A 33 -5.23 1.22 -31.18
N SER A 34 -4.41 0.67 -32.08
CA SER A 34 -3.38 -0.32 -31.73
C SER A 34 -2.31 0.26 -30.80
N TRP A 35 -1.86 1.48 -31.04
CA TRP A 35 -0.91 2.18 -30.18
C TRP A 35 -1.48 2.50 -28.80
N ASN A 36 -2.75 2.88 -28.77
CA ASN A 36 -3.44 3.09 -27.50
C ASN A 36 -3.57 1.77 -26.71
N THR A 37 -3.93 0.67 -27.37
CA THR A 37 -4.03 -0.66 -26.73
C THR A 37 -2.68 -1.12 -26.20
N LEU A 38 -1.62 -1.05 -27.02
CA LEU A 38 -0.26 -1.42 -26.62
C LEU A 38 0.20 -0.61 -25.41
N SER A 39 0.10 0.70 -25.48
CA SER A 39 0.55 1.59 -24.41
C SER A 39 -0.27 1.46 -23.11
N ASN A 40 -1.45 0.88 -23.17
CA ASN A 40 -2.28 0.56 -22.00
C ASN A 40 -2.06 -0.86 -21.48
N SER A 41 -1.32 -1.72 -22.20
CA SER A 41 -1.00 -3.04 -21.68
C SER A 41 -0.08 -2.97 -20.47
N ARG A 42 -0.27 -3.87 -19.50
CA ARG A 42 0.53 -3.91 -18.28
C ARG A 42 2.00 -4.22 -18.59
N SER A 43 2.24 -5.15 -19.50
CA SER A 43 3.59 -5.56 -19.94
C SER A 43 4.35 -4.38 -20.52
N PHE A 44 3.74 -3.66 -21.47
CA PHE A 44 4.39 -2.48 -22.07
C PHE A 44 4.67 -1.39 -21.01
N ARG A 45 3.72 -1.10 -20.13
CA ARG A 45 3.91 -0.08 -19.09
C ARG A 45 5.06 -0.41 -18.15
N LYS A 46 5.14 -1.67 -17.68
CA LYS A 46 6.26 -2.14 -16.86
C LYS A 46 7.59 -2.01 -17.63
N LEU A 47 7.63 -2.49 -18.87
CA LEU A 47 8.81 -2.43 -19.71
C LEU A 47 9.23 -0.98 -20.04
N TYR A 48 8.26 -0.09 -20.30
CA TYR A 48 8.55 1.33 -20.54
C TYR A 48 9.21 1.96 -19.31
N ILE A 49 8.64 1.75 -18.14
CA ILE A 49 9.19 2.28 -16.89
C ILE A 49 10.58 1.69 -16.63
N SER A 50 10.77 0.38 -16.77
CA SER A 50 12.08 -0.25 -16.53
C SER A 50 13.17 0.23 -17.49
N LYS A 51 12.83 0.52 -18.75
CA LYS A 51 13.80 1.03 -19.75
C LYS A 51 14.04 2.54 -19.65
N THR A 52 13.05 3.31 -19.21
CA THR A 52 13.13 4.78 -19.15
C THR A 52 13.42 5.30 -17.76
N ALA A 53 13.13 4.52 -16.73
CA ALA A 53 13.52 4.82 -15.37
C ALA A 53 15.04 4.78 -15.26
N THR A 54 15.59 5.80 -14.67
CA THR A 54 16.98 5.73 -14.23
C THR A 54 17.06 4.75 -13.07
N ARG A 55 18.25 4.11 -12.83
CA ARG A 55 18.48 3.32 -11.61
C ARG A 55 18.03 4.02 -10.34
N GLU A 56 17.91 5.33 -10.42
CA GLU A 56 17.43 6.20 -9.35
C GLU A 56 15.94 6.04 -9.06
N GLU A 57 15.11 5.67 -10.03
CA GLU A 57 13.66 5.55 -9.89
C GLU A 57 13.23 4.13 -9.47
N GLU A 58 14.13 3.15 -9.57
CA GLU A 58 13.84 1.75 -9.23
C GLU A 58 13.74 1.47 -7.72
N SER A 59 14.34 2.34 -6.89
CA SER A 59 14.35 2.20 -5.42
C SER A 59 13.60 3.33 -4.73
N MET A 60 12.47 3.74 -5.32
CA MET A 60 11.67 4.82 -4.76
C MET A 60 10.62 4.31 -3.79
N MET A 61 10.39 5.08 -2.76
CA MET A 61 9.34 4.83 -1.78
C MET A 61 8.53 6.10 -1.53
N ILE A 62 7.28 5.92 -1.17
CA ILE A 62 6.45 6.99 -0.62
C ILE A 62 6.59 6.96 0.89
N ALA A 63 6.98 8.07 1.46
CA ALA A 63 6.96 8.29 2.91
C ALA A 63 5.90 9.31 3.27
N MET A 64 5.11 9.03 4.29
CA MET A 64 4.18 9.98 4.89
C MET A 64 4.75 10.44 6.23
N MET A 65 4.90 11.75 6.38
CA MET A 65 5.42 12.36 7.61
C MET A 65 4.72 13.70 7.84
N ASN A 66 4.25 13.97 9.06
CA ASN A 66 3.54 15.21 9.40
C ASN A 66 2.34 15.49 8.47
N PHE A 67 1.63 14.43 8.05
CA PHE A 67 0.51 14.51 7.10
C PHE A 67 0.89 15.01 5.70
N ASP A 68 2.20 15.03 5.37
CA ASP A 68 2.72 15.33 4.05
C ASP A 68 3.30 14.08 3.40
N LEU A 69 3.18 13.96 2.08
CA LEU A 69 3.79 12.87 1.30
C LEU A 69 5.13 13.32 0.73
N TYR A 70 6.08 12.42 0.80
CA TYR A 70 7.41 12.58 0.26
C TYR A 70 7.73 11.43 -0.67
N LEU A 71 8.28 11.75 -1.81
CA LEU A 71 8.97 10.76 -2.62
C LEU A 71 10.39 10.65 -2.08
N MET A 72 10.72 9.49 -1.56
CA MET A 72 11.96 9.26 -0.84
C MET A 72 12.82 8.21 -1.54
N ARG A 73 14.11 8.41 -1.49
CA ARG A 73 15.11 7.44 -1.90
C ARG A 73 16.19 7.38 -0.83
N VAL A 74 16.56 6.16 -0.48
CA VAL A 74 17.68 5.93 0.43
C VAL A 74 18.87 5.42 -0.38
N LEU A 75 19.95 6.18 -0.33
CA LEU A 75 21.24 5.74 -0.86
C LEU A 75 21.93 4.95 0.24
N VAL A 76 21.84 3.63 0.17
CA VAL A 76 22.61 2.74 1.02
C VAL A 76 23.88 2.43 0.28
N ASP A 77 25.02 2.97 0.77
CA ASP A 77 26.33 2.51 0.29
C ASP A 77 26.47 1.03 0.67
N ASP A 78 27.21 0.26 -0.12
CA ASP A 78 27.37 -1.19 0.00
C ASP A 78 27.37 -1.65 1.47
N VAL A 79 26.33 -2.40 1.83
CA VAL A 79 26.24 -3.07 3.14
C VAL A 79 27.27 -4.20 3.12
N ASP A 80 28.46 -3.93 3.64
CA ASP A 80 29.48 -4.95 3.85
C ASP A 80 29.37 -5.46 5.30
N PRO A 81 28.73 -6.63 5.51
CA PRO A 81 28.53 -7.19 6.87
C PRO A 81 29.86 -7.38 7.62
N SER A 82 30.96 -7.57 6.89
CA SER A 82 32.29 -7.75 7.51
C SER A 82 32.87 -6.48 8.15
N LYS A 83 32.27 -5.32 7.86
CA LYS A 83 32.70 -4.02 8.39
C LYS A 83 31.93 -3.57 9.63
N ALA A 84 30.85 -4.25 10.01
CA ALA A 84 30.05 -3.92 11.19
C ALA A 84 30.87 -4.02 12.51
N PHE A 85 31.89 -4.86 12.54
CA PHE A 85 32.69 -5.14 13.75
C PHE A 85 34.11 -4.55 13.78
N LYS A 86 34.57 -3.86 12.71
CA LYS A 86 35.94 -3.29 12.71
C LYS A 86 35.96 -1.85 13.21
N LYS A 87 36.58 -1.65 14.39
CA LYS A 87 36.89 -0.38 15.03
C LYS A 87 37.43 0.67 14.06
N LYS A 88 36.89 1.88 14.21
CA LYS A 88 37.23 3.16 13.59
C LYS A 88 38.73 3.31 13.19
N ARG A 89 39.00 3.25 11.89
CA ARG A 89 40.13 3.96 11.29
C ARG A 89 39.57 5.10 10.43
N LYS A 90 40.08 6.33 10.63
CA LYS A 90 39.71 7.55 9.92
C LYS A 90 39.80 7.36 8.40
N ARG A 91 38.67 7.09 7.73
CA ARG A 91 38.50 7.31 6.30
C ARG A 91 37.41 8.35 6.12
N ARG A 92 37.59 9.26 5.14
CA ARG A 92 36.59 10.27 4.78
C ARG A 92 35.24 9.61 4.64
N LYS A 93 34.32 9.93 5.55
CA LYS A 93 32.92 9.48 5.52
C LYS A 93 32.32 10.04 4.24
N LYS A 94 32.09 9.21 3.22
CA LYS A 94 31.04 9.48 2.26
C LYS A 94 29.76 9.61 3.05
N LYS A 95 29.10 10.73 2.95
CA LYS A 95 27.90 11.07 3.70
C LYS A 95 26.76 10.30 3.05
N GLU A 96 26.35 9.19 3.67
CA GLU A 96 25.12 8.52 3.29
C GLU A 96 23.98 9.53 3.46
N SER A 97 23.20 9.74 2.43
CA SER A 97 22.17 10.77 2.43
C SER A 97 20.82 10.16 2.08
N ILE A 98 19.83 10.45 2.90
CA ILE A 98 18.44 10.30 2.51
C ILE A 98 18.11 11.49 1.62
N VAL A 99 17.75 11.22 0.38
CA VAL A 99 17.29 12.26 -0.53
C VAL A 99 15.77 12.32 -0.46
N PHE A 100 15.25 13.30 0.25
CA PHE A 100 13.83 13.63 0.22
C PHE A 100 13.55 14.52 -0.98
N LYS A 101 12.81 14.00 -1.97
CA LYS A 101 12.17 14.87 -2.96
C LYS A 101 10.78 15.21 -2.41
N ARG A 102 10.61 16.46 -2.02
CA ARG A 102 9.32 16.98 -1.55
C ARG A 102 8.26 16.77 -2.63
N LYS A 103 7.03 16.54 -2.17
CA LYS A 103 5.75 16.52 -2.89
C LYS A 103 5.84 17.06 -4.33
N PRO A 104 5.53 16.28 -5.34
CA PRO A 104 5.30 16.84 -6.66
C PRO A 104 4.16 17.86 -6.59
N ARG A 105 4.27 18.97 -7.28
CA ARG A 105 3.46 20.20 -7.21
C ARG A 105 1.95 20.07 -7.55
N PHE A 106 1.36 18.88 -7.56
CA PHE A 106 0.01 18.64 -8.09
C PHE A 106 -1.10 18.41 -7.05
N LEU A 107 -0.76 18.12 -5.82
CA LEU A 107 -1.69 18.28 -4.72
C LEU A 107 -1.43 19.65 -4.09
N ASP A 108 -2.47 20.42 -3.93
CA ASP A 108 -2.43 21.73 -3.28
C ASP A 108 -1.61 21.63 -1.98
N GLU A 109 -0.70 22.55 -1.72
CA GLU A 109 0.19 22.53 -0.55
C GLU A 109 -0.58 22.49 0.78
N GLN A 110 -1.86 22.88 0.75
CA GLN A 110 -2.76 22.89 1.91
C GLN A 110 -3.37 21.51 2.22
N VAL A 111 -3.31 20.53 1.31
CA VAL A 111 -3.94 19.23 1.52
C VAL A 111 -3.08 18.37 2.45
N LYS A 112 -3.59 18.08 3.65
CA LYS A 112 -2.98 17.15 4.62
C LYS A 112 -3.55 15.75 4.45
N ILE A 113 -2.68 14.74 4.49
CA ILE A 113 -3.01 13.33 4.22
C ILE A 113 -2.83 12.53 5.51
N SER A 114 -3.89 11.86 5.95
CA SER A 114 -3.86 11.01 7.14
C SER A 114 -3.40 9.59 6.85
N GLN A 115 -3.74 9.06 5.65
CA GLN A 115 -3.34 7.72 5.22
C GLN A 115 -3.08 7.71 3.71
N VAL A 116 -2.16 6.83 3.28
CA VAL A 116 -1.87 6.62 1.86
C VAL A 116 -1.76 5.13 1.56
N PHE A 117 -2.37 4.70 0.45
CA PHE A 117 -2.31 3.34 -0.06
C PHE A 117 -1.81 3.36 -1.49
N HIS A 118 -0.91 2.45 -1.83
CA HIS A 118 -0.32 2.35 -3.16
C HIS A 118 -0.92 1.17 -3.94
N CYS A 119 -1.23 1.38 -5.22
CA CYS A 119 -1.68 0.34 -6.15
C CYS A 119 -1.28 0.70 -7.58
N GLU A 120 -0.38 -0.07 -8.21
CA GLU A 120 0.06 0.11 -9.60
C GLU A 120 0.44 1.57 -9.94
N GLY A 121 1.23 2.19 -9.06
CA GLY A 121 1.68 3.58 -9.21
C GLY A 121 0.63 4.65 -8.95
N LEU A 122 -0.59 4.25 -8.57
CA LEU A 122 -1.60 5.16 -8.04
C LEU A 122 -1.54 5.23 -6.53
N LEU A 123 -1.79 6.40 -5.98
CA LEU A 123 -1.91 6.64 -4.55
C LEU A 123 -3.36 6.99 -4.21
N LEU A 124 -3.97 6.20 -3.34
CA LEU A 124 -5.20 6.57 -2.66
C LEU A 124 -4.84 7.33 -1.40
N CYS A 125 -5.23 8.59 -1.33
CA CYS A 125 -4.94 9.45 -0.20
C CYS A 125 -6.22 9.77 0.57
N ILE A 126 -6.22 9.46 1.86
CA ILE A 126 -7.27 9.83 2.80
C ILE A 126 -6.87 11.16 3.44
N LEU A 127 -7.77 12.10 3.46
CA LEU A 127 -7.49 13.46 3.91
C LEU A 127 -7.61 13.59 5.43
N LYS A 128 -6.79 14.42 6.04
CA LYS A 128 -6.87 14.68 7.48
C LYS A 128 -8.09 15.53 7.85
N GLU A 129 -8.36 16.57 7.07
CA GLU A 129 -9.31 17.62 7.43
C GLU A 129 -10.62 17.53 6.64
N ASP A 130 -10.66 16.76 5.56
CA ASP A 130 -11.84 16.55 4.72
C ASP A 130 -12.22 15.07 4.70
N ASP A 131 -13.20 14.70 5.49
CA ASP A 131 -13.73 13.34 5.60
C ASP A 131 -14.86 13.05 4.61
N THR A 132 -15.24 14.05 3.81
CA THR A 132 -16.32 13.91 2.82
C THR A 132 -15.84 13.28 1.52
N ARG A 133 -14.55 13.29 1.24
CA ARG A 133 -13.97 12.81 -0.01
C ARG A 133 -12.56 12.27 0.18
N VAL A 134 -12.16 11.44 -0.76
CA VAL A 134 -10.80 10.92 -0.90
C VAL A 134 -10.24 11.29 -2.27
N VAL A 135 -8.92 11.25 -2.43
CA VAL A 135 -8.30 11.51 -3.72
C VAL A 135 -7.45 10.33 -4.17
N VAL A 136 -7.64 9.91 -5.42
CA VAL A 136 -6.73 9.00 -6.12
C VAL A 136 -5.84 9.83 -7.02
N TRP A 137 -4.53 9.62 -6.88
CA TRP A 137 -3.50 10.42 -7.52
C TRP A 137 -2.45 9.55 -8.20
N ASN A 138 -2.09 9.89 -9.44
CA ASN A 138 -0.91 9.37 -10.10
C ASN A 138 0.20 10.43 -10.05
N PRO A 139 1.21 10.30 -9.18
CA PRO A 139 2.30 11.27 -9.07
C PRO A 139 3.11 11.42 -10.35
N TYR A 140 3.28 10.32 -11.10
CA TYR A 140 4.09 10.27 -12.31
C TYR A 140 3.43 11.02 -13.48
N LEU A 141 2.10 10.90 -13.63
CA LEU A 141 1.33 11.60 -14.67
C LEU A 141 0.75 12.95 -14.20
N GLY A 142 0.79 13.24 -12.91
CA GLY A 142 0.16 14.42 -12.33
C GLY A 142 -1.37 14.42 -12.43
N GLN A 143 -2.00 13.24 -12.47
CA GLN A 143 -3.44 13.10 -12.59
C GLN A 143 -4.07 12.85 -11.24
N THR A 144 -5.20 13.48 -10.98
CA THR A 144 -6.00 13.29 -9.75
C THR A 144 -7.44 12.99 -10.08
N ARG A 145 -8.09 12.22 -9.19
CA ARG A 145 -9.54 12.02 -9.18
C ARG A 145 -10.05 12.11 -7.75
N TRP A 146 -10.94 13.04 -7.52
CA TRP A 146 -11.65 13.22 -6.27
C TRP A 146 -12.89 12.33 -6.26
N ILE A 147 -13.11 11.61 -5.18
CA ILE A 147 -14.22 10.68 -5.00
C ILE A 147 -14.98 11.11 -3.77
N GLN A 148 -16.26 11.45 -3.95
CA GLN A 148 -17.17 11.79 -2.87
C GLN A 148 -17.57 10.53 -2.11
N LEU A 149 -17.42 10.54 -0.79
CA LEU A 149 -17.88 9.46 0.07
C LEU A 149 -19.40 9.58 0.29
N ARG A 150 -20.07 8.45 0.38
CA ARG A 150 -21.54 8.42 0.62
C ARG A 150 -21.90 8.82 2.04
N TYR A 151 -21.02 8.47 2.97
CA TYR A 151 -21.14 8.75 4.38
C TYR A 151 -19.76 8.99 4.97
N TYR A 152 -19.69 9.93 5.86
CA TYR A 152 -18.49 10.29 6.59
C TYR A 152 -18.84 10.46 8.06
N TYR A 153 -18.16 9.73 8.91
CA TYR A 153 -18.30 9.81 10.34
C TYR A 153 -16.96 9.55 11.00
N ARG A 154 -16.44 10.55 11.67
CA ARG A 154 -15.20 10.48 12.44
C ARG A 154 -15.50 10.81 13.89
N PRO A 155 -15.96 9.84 14.71
CA PRO A 155 -16.11 10.08 16.12
C PRO A 155 -14.74 10.40 16.71
N HIS A 156 -14.62 11.53 17.35
CA HIS A 156 -13.38 11.99 17.98
C HIS A 156 -12.20 12.21 17.02
N GLY A 157 -12.43 12.41 15.73
CA GLY A 157 -11.40 12.68 14.74
C GLY A 157 -10.68 11.45 14.18
N ASP A 158 -11.06 10.23 14.60
CA ASP A 158 -10.47 8.99 14.12
C ASP A 158 -11.29 8.41 12.97
N ASP A 159 -10.66 8.15 11.83
CA ASP A 159 -11.28 7.42 10.73
C ASP A 159 -11.22 5.93 11.05
N ARG A 160 -12.39 5.31 11.17
CA ARG A 160 -12.52 3.87 11.43
C ARG A 160 -12.73 3.04 10.20
N PHE A 161 -12.83 3.68 9.05
CA PHE A 161 -12.92 2.97 7.81
C PHE A 161 -11.55 2.51 7.34
N VAL A 162 -11.50 1.28 6.90
CA VAL A 162 -10.36 0.70 6.17
C VAL A 162 -10.60 0.93 4.69
N TYR A 163 -9.54 1.25 3.96
CA TYR A 163 -9.59 1.56 2.54
C TYR A 163 -8.66 0.66 1.75
N ALA A 164 -9.05 0.34 0.51
CA ALA A 164 -8.20 -0.37 -0.42
C ALA A 164 -8.47 0.06 -1.86
N LEU A 165 -7.43 0.14 -2.66
CA LEU A 165 -7.50 0.39 -4.09
C LEU A 165 -7.06 -0.87 -4.83
N GLY A 166 -7.87 -1.30 -5.79
CA GLY A 166 -7.56 -2.43 -6.65
C GLY A 166 -8.18 -2.27 -8.04
N TYR A 167 -8.09 -3.31 -8.87
CA TYR A 167 -8.63 -3.27 -10.23
C TYR A 167 -9.09 -4.65 -10.70
N LYS A 168 -10.08 -4.65 -11.58
CA LYS A 168 -10.72 -5.88 -12.06
C LYS A 168 -9.91 -6.61 -13.13
N ASP A 169 -9.31 -5.88 -14.05
CA ASP A 169 -8.63 -6.46 -15.20
C ASP A 169 -7.12 -6.41 -15.00
N LYS A 170 -6.52 -7.59 -14.77
CA LYS A 170 -5.08 -7.73 -14.52
C LYS A 170 -4.21 -7.39 -15.74
N GLU A 171 -4.74 -7.49 -16.95
CA GLU A 171 -3.98 -7.22 -18.18
C GLU A 171 -3.94 -5.72 -18.53
N SER A 172 -5.07 -5.04 -18.41
CA SER A 172 -5.17 -3.63 -18.82
C SER A 172 -5.09 -2.62 -17.67
N CYS A 173 -5.22 -3.06 -16.40
CA CYS A 173 -5.46 -2.18 -15.24
C CYS A 173 -6.56 -1.14 -15.54
N GLY A 174 -7.58 -1.56 -16.29
CA GLY A 174 -8.51 -0.63 -16.92
C GLY A 174 -9.68 -0.19 -16.06
N SER A 175 -9.99 -0.94 -15.01
CA SER A 175 -11.17 -0.74 -14.18
C SER A 175 -10.81 -0.75 -12.71
N PHE A 176 -10.38 0.42 -12.20
CA PHE A 176 -10.09 0.58 -10.78
C PHE A 176 -11.37 0.60 -9.95
N LYS A 177 -11.22 0.11 -8.73
CA LYS A 177 -12.27 0.11 -7.70
C LYS A 177 -11.66 0.51 -6.37
N LEU A 178 -12.45 1.20 -5.56
CA LEU A 178 -12.12 1.55 -4.20
C LEU A 178 -13.03 0.76 -3.26
N LEU A 179 -12.45 -0.12 -2.48
CA LEU A 179 -13.13 -0.79 -1.36
C LEU A 179 -13.00 0.11 -0.13
N ARG A 180 -14.09 0.24 0.61
CA ARG A 180 -14.15 0.91 1.89
C ARG A 180 -14.99 0.08 2.83
N PHE A 181 -14.49 -0.16 4.05
CA PHE A 181 -15.26 -0.92 5.02
C PHE A 181 -14.97 -0.51 6.46
N ILE A 182 -15.89 -0.84 7.34
CA ILE A 182 -15.70 -0.83 8.77
C ILE A 182 -16.00 -2.23 9.28
N ASP A 183 -15.07 -2.79 10.03
CA ASP A 183 -15.24 -4.07 10.73
C ASP A 183 -14.96 -3.83 12.21
N TYR A 184 -16.02 -3.62 12.94
CA TYR A 184 -15.96 -3.35 14.38
C TYR A 184 -16.32 -4.62 15.14
N PHE A 185 -15.31 -5.20 15.76
CA PHE A 185 -15.45 -6.38 16.61
C PHE A 185 -14.96 -6.07 18.02
N ARG A 186 -15.81 -6.18 19.01
CA ARG A 186 -15.43 -6.15 20.43
C ARG A 186 -16.08 -7.33 21.15
N GLY A 187 -15.35 -8.43 21.28
CA GLY A 187 -15.48 -9.54 22.23
C GLY A 187 -16.83 -10.19 22.50
N ALA A 188 -17.96 -9.53 22.25
CA ALA A 188 -19.29 -10.09 22.48
C ALA A 188 -20.14 -10.02 21.21
N PRO A 189 -20.90 -11.09 20.84
CA PRO A 189 -21.70 -11.15 19.61
C PRO A 189 -22.63 -9.96 19.40
N LYS A 190 -23.11 -9.34 20.48
CA LYS A 190 -24.02 -8.18 20.44
C LYS A 190 -23.37 -6.84 20.07
N LYS A 191 -22.02 -6.77 19.96
CA LYS A 191 -21.29 -5.55 19.68
C LYS A 191 -20.51 -5.59 18.36
N GLN A 192 -20.91 -6.47 17.46
CA GLN A 192 -20.32 -6.57 16.12
C GLN A 192 -21.04 -5.65 15.15
N PHE A 193 -20.28 -4.89 14.39
CA PHE A 193 -20.78 -4.12 13.28
C PHE A 193 -19.81 -4.20 12.12
N PHE A 194 -20.28 -4.55 10.96
CA PHE A 194 -19.52 -4.56 9.72
C PHE A 194 -20.36 -3.94 8.60
N TRP A 195 -19.67 -3.17 7.77
CA TRP A 195 -20.24 -2.55 6.59
C TRP A 195 -19.17 -2.46 5.52
N TYR A 196 -19.45 -3.02 4.35
CA TYR A 196 -18.55 -3.06 3.22
C TYR A 196 -19.20 -2.37 2.03
N GLU A 197 -18.47 -1.47 1.36
CA GLU A 197 -18.92 -0.80 0.16
C GLU A 197 -17.79 -0.65 -0.85
N ILE A 198 -18.16 -0.68 -2.14
CA ILE A 198 -17.22 -0.58 -3.24
C ILE A 198 -17.63 0.55 -4.18
N TYR A 199 -16.67 1.36 -4.59
CA TYR A 199 -16.84 2.38 -5.61
C TYR A 199 -16.20 1.92 -6.91
N ASP A 200 -16.95 1.96 -8.00
CA ASP A 200 -16.47 1.64 -9.34
C ASP A 200 -16.17 2.92 -10.12
N PHE A 201 -14.93 3.02 -10.61
CA PHE A 201 -14.46 4.19 -11.35
C PHE A 201 -15.12 4.39 -12.70
N ASN A 202 -15.62 3.33 -13.32
CA ASN A 202 -16.26 3.42 -14.63
C ASN A 202 -17.71 3.90 -14.52
N SER A 203 -18.45 3.37 -13.55
CA SER A 203 -19.85 3.74 -13.30
C SER A 203 -20.03 4.97 -12.43
N ASP A 204 -18.94 5.46 -11.81
CA ASP A 204 -18.96 6.60 -10.86
C ASP A 204 -19.99 6.42 -9.75
N SER A 205 -20.06 5.21 -9.20
CA SER A 205 -21.08 4.85 -8.22
C SER A 205 -20.57 3.92 -7.13
N TRP A 206 -21.14 4.07 -5.95
CA TRP A 206 -20.95 3.20 -4.81
C TRP A 206 -21.99 2.07 -4.80
N THR A 207 -21.59 0.90 -4.33
CA THR A 207 -22.47 -0.25 -4.08
C THR A 207 -22.11 -0.83 -2.72
N THR A 208 -23.13 -1.13 -1.89
CA THR A 208 -22.95 -1.84 -0.63
C THR A 208 -22.80 -3.34 -0.93
N LEU A 209 -21.75 -3.94 -0.36
CA LEU A 209 -21.49 -5.37 -0.50
C LEU A 209 -22.19 -6.13 0.63
N ASP A 210 -22.78 -7.28 0.28
CA ASP A 210 -23.30 -8.22 1.24
C ASP A 210 -22.17 -9.18 1.67
N VAL A 211 -21.59 -8.91 2.82
CA VAL A 211 -20.46 -9.67 3.37
C VAL A 211 -20.79 -10.09 4.80
N THR A 212 -20.69 -11.38 5.06
CA THR A 212 -20.78 -11.95 6.41
C THR A 212 -19.41 -12.51 6.80
N PRO A 213 -18.55 -11.70 7.48
CA PRO A 213 -17.19 -12.09 7.75
C PRO A 213 -17.10 -13.13 8.87
N HIS A 214 -16.38 -14.22 8.66
CA HIS A 214 -15.92 -15.14 9.70
C HIS A 214 -14.50 -14.82 10.19
N TRP A 215 -13.93 -13.76 9.66
CA TRP A 215 -12.63 -13.19 10.03
C TRP A 215 -12.80 -11.81 10.67
N CYS A 216 -11.72 -11.31 11.24
CA CYS A 216 -11.62 -9.95 11.74
C CYS A 216 -10.36 -9.28 11.18
N ILE A 217 -10.52 -8.09 10.61
CA ILE A 217 -9.42 -7.21 10.20
C ILE A 217 -9.42 -6.03 11.16
N SER A 218 -8.29 -5.75 11.79
CA SER A 218 -8.18 -4.62 12.71
C SER A 218 -8.31 -3.29 11.96
N CYS A 219 -8.96 -2.31 12.56
CA CYS A 219 -9.09 -0.98 11.97
C CYS A 219 -7.76 -0.22 11.84
N GLY A 220 -6.71 -0.69 12.53
CA GLY A 220 -5.35 -0.18 12.42
C GLY A 220 -4.55 -0.82 11.29
N ASP A 221 -5.02 -1.97 10.77
CA ASP A 221 -4.28 -2.74 9.78
C ASP A 221 -4.39 -2.13 8.39
N ARG A 222 -3.25 -1.92 7.78
CA ARG A 222 -3.17 -1.41 6.41
C ARG A 222 -3.18 -2.56 5.41
N GLY A 223 -4.10 -2.50 4.47
CA GLY A 223 -4.10 -3.40 3.34
C GLY A 223 -2.96 -3.11 2.37
N VAL A 224 -2.38 -4.17 1.83
CA VAL A 224 -1.31 -4.11 0.83
C VAL A 224 -1.85 -4.56 -0.52
N SER A 225 -1.76 -3.68 -1.51
CA SER A 225 -2.22 -3.98 -2.88
C SER A 225 -1.15 -4.75 -3.64
N LEU A 226 -1.55 -5.86 -4.25
CA LEU A 226 -0.68 -6.71 -5.05
C LEU A 226 -1.47 -7.34 -6.20
N ASN A 227 -0.99 -7.14 -7.43
CA ASN A 227 -1.61 -7.70 -8.63
C ASN A 227 -3.12 -7.42 -8.77
N GLY A 228 -3.56 -6.23 -8.35
CA GLY A 228 -4.95 -5.78 -8.42
C GLY A 228 -5.84 -6.20 -7.26
N ASN A 229 -5.37 -7.07 -6.38
CA ASN A 229 -6.04 -7.48 -5.16
C ASN A 229 -5.43 -6.75 -3.95
N THR A 230 -6.10 -6.79 -2.81
CA THR A 230 -5.54 -6.26 -1.56
C THR A 230 -5.56 -7.33 -0.48
N TYR A 231 -4.50 -7.37 0.32
CA TYR A 231 -4.25 -8.33 1.38
C TYR A 231 -4.13 -7.63 2.72
N TRP A 232 -4.70 -8.21 3.77
CA TRP A 232 -4.62 -7.74 5.15
C TRP A 232 -4.21 -8.88 6.07
N CYS A 233 -3.62 -8.56 7.20
CA CYS A 233 -3.58 -9.44 8.34
C CYS A 233 -5.01 -9.69 8.83
N ALA A 234 -5.30 -10.92 9.22
CA ALA A 234 -6.61 -11.31 9.69
C ALA A 234 -6.50 -12.43 10.72
N LYS A 235 -7.52 -12.53 11.57
CA LYS A 235 -7.71 -13.63 12.49
C LYS A 235 -9.13 -14.19 12.36
N GLU A 236 -9.34 -15.40 12.80
CA GLU A 236 -10.68 -15.95 12.90
C GLU A 236 -11.51 -15.17 13.94
N ARG A 237 -12.76 -14.85 13.59
CA ARG A 237 -13.62 -13.99 14.43
C ARG A 237 -13.96 -14.60 15.80
N ASN A 238 -14.02 -15.90 15.88
CA ASN A 238 -14.42 -16.64 17.09
C ASN A 238 -13.26 -17.46 17.67
N ALA A 239 -12.00 -17.19 17.27
CA ALA A 239 -10.86 -17.79 17.90
C ALA A 239 -10.80 -17.40 19.39
N GLU A 240 -10.40 -18.32 20.23
CA GLU A 240 -10.22 -18.07 21.67
C GLU A 240 -9.04 -17.13 21.92
N ASP A 241 -8.04 -17.22 21.04
CA ASP A 241 -6.83 -16.41 21.10
C ASP A 241 -6.94 -15.19 20.17
N ASP A 242 -6.33 -14.08 20.59
CA ASP A 242 -6.32 -12.81 19.86
C ASP A 242 -5.16 -12.71 18.86
N ILE A 243 -4.66 -13.85 18.38
CA ILE A 243 -3.47 -13.99 17.55
C ILE A 243 -3.81 -13.74 16.08
N VAL A 244 -2.96 -12.98 15.40
CA VAL A 244 -2.99 -12.79 13.95
C VAL A 244 -2.16 -13.91 13.31
N ASP A 245 -2.82 -14.91 12.77
CA ASP A 245 -2.21 -16.12 12.21
C ASP A 245 -2.48 -16.30 10.71
N HIS A 246 -3.28 -15.41 10.12
CA HIS A 246 -3.69 -15.47 8.74
C HIS A 246 -3.55 -14.15 8.01
N ILE A 247 -3.57 -14.23 6.69
CA ILE A 247 -3.85 -13.11 5.81
C ILE A 247 -5.15 -13.37 5.05
N ILE A 248 -5.85 -12.32 4.67
CA ILE A 248 -7.04 -12.40 3.83
C ILE A 248 -6.92 -11.49 2.62
N CYS A 249 -7.44 -11.97 1.49
CA CYS A 249 -7.43 -11.27 0.20
C CYS A 249 -8.82 -10.79 -0.17
N PHE A 250 -8.95 -9.54 -0.63
CA PHE A 250 -10.12 -9.10 -1.38
C PHE A 250 -9.81 -9.13 -2.88
N ASP A 251 -10.56 -9.97 -3.61
CA ASP A 251 -10.48 -10.11 -5.06
C ASP A 251 -11.38 -9.07 -5.73
N PHE A 252 -10.79 -8.03 -6.31
CA PHE A 252 -11.52 -6.96 -6.99
C PHE A 252 -12.16 -7.40 -8.31
N THR A 253 -11.75 -8.53 -8.87
CA THR A 253 -12.38 -9.11 -10.07
C THR A 253 -13.71 -9.75 -9.72
N ARG A 254 -13.74 -10.51 -8.63
CA ARG A 254 -14.94 -11.22 -8.12
C ARG A 254 -15.73 -10.39 -7.12
N GLU A 255 -15.19 -9.26 -6.65
CA GLU A 255 -15.74 -8.37 -5.61
C GLU A 255 -16.09 -9.12 -4.31
N ARG A 256 -15.19 -10.00 -3.87
CA ARG A 256 -15.39 -10.79 -2.66
C ARG A 256 -14.08 -11.06 -1.94
N PHE A 257 -14.18 -11.33 -0.66
CA PHE A 257 -13.08 -11.87 0.12
C PHE A 257 -12.84 -13.35 -0.23
N GLY A 258 -11.57 -13.73 -0.25
CA GLY A 258 -11.12 -15.11 -0.36
C GLY A 258 -11.22 -15.84 0.98
N ARG A 259 -10.57 -17.00 1.05
CA ARG A 259 -10.39 -17.72 2.31
C ARG A 259 -9.23 -17.10 3.12
N LEU A 260 -9.17 -17.44 4.40
CA LEU A 260 -8.01 -17.20 5.23
C LEU A 260 -6.81 -18.01 4.69
N LEU A 261 -5.69 -17.35 4.50
CA LEU A 261 -4.44 -17.94 4.03
C LEU A 261 -3.43 -17.92 5.18
N PRO A 262 -2.69 -19.02 5.42
CA PRO A 262 -1.82 -19.10 6.59
C PRO A 262 -0.61 -18.17 6.45
N LEU A 263 -0.18 -17.59 7.55
CA LEU A 263 1.16 -17.03 7.73
C LEU A 263 2.19 -18.18 7.85
N PRO A 264 3.50 -17.90 7.77
CA PRO A 264 4.52 -18.94 7.90
C PRO A 264 4.38 -19.73 9.21
N SER A 265 4.31 -21.07 9.13
CA SER A 265 4.05 -21.94 10.28
C SER A 265 5.14 -21.93 11.36
N SER A 266 6.40 -21.67 10.97
CA SER A 266 7.51 -21.53 11.94
C SER A 266 7.39 -20.30 12.84
N VAL A 267 6.40 -19.47 12.58
CA VAL A 267 6.14 -18.22 13.29
C VAL A 267 4.98 -18.38 14.25
N ILE A 268 4.06 -19.32 13.98
CA ILE A 268 2.83 -19.53 14.77
C ILE A 268 3.13 -20.11 16.16
N ASP A 269 4.28 -20.78 16.34
CA ASP A 269 4.68 -21.36 17.62
C ASP A 269 5.16 -20.33 18.65
N HIS A 270 5.27 -19.07 18.26
CA HIS A 270 5.69 -17.96 19.11
C HIS A 270 4.59 -16.90 19.19
N GLU A 271 4.33 -16.35 20.35
CA GLU A 271 3.40 -15.23 20.55
C GLU A 271 3.95 -13.95 19.90
N TYR A 272 3.71 -13.77 18.60
CA TYR A 272 4.01 -12.50 17.93
C TYR A 272 2.93 -11.48 18.22
N GLU A 273 3.31 -10.34 18.73
CA GLU A 273 2.34 -9.29 19.03
C GLU A 273 1.96 -8.48 17.79
N ILE A 274 2.87 -8.31 16.83
CA ILE A 274 2.62 -7.46 15.66
C ILE A 274 3.13 -8.09 14.36
N VAL A 275 2.22 -8.18 13.41
CA VAL A 275 2.51 -8.56 12.03
C VAL A 275 2.23 -7.37 11.11
N THR A 276 3.24 -6.96 10.34
CA THR A 276 3.10 -5.86 9.38
C THR A 276 3.32 -6.37 7.95
N LEU A 277 2.38 -6.05 7.05
CA LEU A 277 2.51 -6.41 5.64
C LEU A 277 3.15 -5.28 4.82
N SER A 278 3.86 -5.67 3.76
CA SER A 278 4.39 -4.77 2.75
C SER A 278 4.41 -5.42 1.36
N CYS A 279 4.64 -4.62 0.34
CA CYS A 279 4.75 -5.07 -1.04
C CYS A 279 6.18 -4.90 -1.55
N VAL A 280 6.72 -5.92 -2.21
CA VAL A 280 8.05 -5.89 -2.81
C VAL A 280 7.90 -5.80 -4.32
N LYS A 281 8.33 -4.69 -4.91
CA LYS A 281 8.32 -4.42 -6.37
C LYS A 281 6.97 -4.69 -7.07
N GLU A 282 5.83 -4.60 -6.34
CA GLU A 282 4.49 -4.97 -6.83
C GLU A 282 4.36 -6.43 -7.34
N GLU A 283 5.22 -7.32 -6.88
CA GLU A 283 5.28 -8.72 -7.32
C GLU A 283 5.11 -9.72 -6.19
N LYS A 284 5.56 -9.37 -4.99
CA LYS A 284 5.55 -10.24 -3.81
C LYS A 284 4.95 -9.51 -2.62
N LEU A 285 4.31 -10.27 -1.73
CA LEU A 285 3.93 -9.81 -0.41
C LEU A 285 5.07 -10.12 0.56
N ALA A 286 5.32 -9.22 1.47
CA ALA A 286 6.24 -9.41 2.59
C ALA A 286 5.50 -9.29 3.91
N ALA A 287 5.87 -10.08 4.89
CA ALA A 287 5.37 -10.04 6.26
C ALA A 287 6.54 -9.87 7.23
N LEU A 288 6.47 -8.85 8.07
CA LEU A 288 7.39 -8.59 9.16
C LEU A 288 6.72 -9.03 10.46
N PHE A 289 7.39 -9.88 11.22
CA PHE A 289 6.98 -10.36 12.53
C PHE A 289 7.90 -9.77 13.58
N GLN A 290 7.31 -9.20 14.61
CA GLN A 290 8.03 -8.56 15.70
C GLN A 290 7.58 -9.15 17.04
N HIS A 291 8.55 -9.56 17.86
CA HIS A 291 8.32 -10.04 19.21
C HIS A 291 8.50 -8.93 20.24
N TYR A 292 7.62 -8.90 21.22
CA TYR A 292 7.68 -7.95 22.33
C TYR A 292 8.18 -8.57 23.63
N GLU A 293 8.12 -9.89 23.77
CA GLU A 293 8.44 -10.55 25.01
C GLU A 293 9.84 -11.13 25.02
N SER A 294 10.45 -10.98 26.17
CA SER A 294 11.74 -11.52 26.62
C SER A 294 12.95 -10.64 26.30
N ASP A 295 14.03 -10.96 26.98
CA ASP A 295 15.39 -10.39 26.86
C ASP A 295 16.00 -10.51 25.44
N TRP A 296 15.25 -11.05 24.49
CA TRP A 296 15.62 -11.30 23.09
C TRP A 296 14.62 -10.63 22.16
N ASN A 297 15.00 -9.49 21.66
CA ASN A 297 14.22 -8.84 20.60
C ASN A 297 14.58 -9.49 19.26
N GLU A 298 13.66 -10.24 18.70
CA GLU A 298 13.82 -10.91 17.42
C GLU A 298 12.80 -10.37 16.43
N PHE A 299 13.17 -10.30 15.17
CA PHE A 299 12.21 -10.12 14.11
C PHE A 299 12.55 -10.97 12.89
N ASP A 300 11.50 -11.41 12.24
CA ASP A 300 11.55 -12.19 11.03
C ASP A 300 10.85 -11.46 9.89
N ILE A 301 11.47 -11.45 8.72
CA ILE A 301 10.84 -11.01 7.48
C ILE A 301 10.73 -12.19 6.53
N TRP A 302 9.50 -12.44 6.09
CA TRP A 302 9.18 -13.45 5.13
C TRP A 302 8.64 -12.81 3.85
N ILE A 303 8.96 -13.41 2.69
CA ILE A 303 8.44 -12.97 1.38
C ILE A 303 7.72 -14.14 0.72
N THR A 304 6.64 -13.83 -0.01
CA THR A 304 5.92 -14.83 -0.77
C THR A 304 6.71 -15.29 -1.99
N THR A 305 6.77 -16.60 -2.18
CA THR A 305 7.25 -17.23 -3.44
C THR A 305 6.10 -17.42 -4.40
N LYS A 306 4.88 -17.62 -3.87
CA LYS A 306 3.64 -17.70 -4.63
C LYS A 306 2.52 -17.09 -3.80
N ILE A 307 1.67 -16.30 -4.44
CA ILE A 307 0.47 -15.74 -3.81
C ILE A 307 -0.62 -15.46 -4.83
N ASP A 308 -1.83 -15.88 -4.50
CA ASP A 308 -3.08 -15.50 -5.14
C ASP A 308 -4.23 -15.49 -4.10
N ALA A 309 -5.48 -15.40 -4.52
CA ALA A 309 -6.62 -15.36 -3.60
C ALA A 309 -6.91 -16.69 -2.89
N GLU A 310 -6.30 -17.79 -3.32
CA GLU A 310 -6.60 -19.16 -2.86
C GLU A 310 -5.41 -19.84 -2.17
N MET A 311 -4.18 -19.36 -2.43
CA MET A 311 -2.98 -19.99 -1.89
C MET A 311 -1.83 -19.01 -1.67
N VAL A 312 -0.99 -19.33 -0.69
CA VAL A 312 0.23 -18.61 -0.39
C VAL A 312 1.35 -19.58 -0.06
N SER A 313 2.58 -19.21 -0.47
CA SER A 313 3.81 -19.90 -0.05
C SER A 313 4.84 -18.87 0.33
N TRP A 314 5.54 -19.09 1.42
CA TRP A 314 6.47 -18.18 2.01
C TRP A 314 7.91 -18.70 1.96
N SER A 315 8.87 -17.80 1.92
CA SER A 315 10.28 -18.06 2.17
C SER A 315 10.85 -17.00 3.09
N MET A 316 11.75 -17.40 3.97
CA MET A 316 12.45 -16.46 4.86
C MET A 316 13.35 -15.55 4.02
N PHE A 317 13.25 -14.25 4.28
CA PHE A 317 14.07 -13.24 3.65
C PHE A 317 15.18 -12.77 4.58
N LEU A 318 14.83 -12.45 5.81
CA LEU A 318 15.74 -11.92 6.81
C LEU A 318 15.30 -12.37 8.19
N ARG A 319 16.24 -12.91 8.97
CA ARG A 319 16.09 -13.13 10.41
C ARG A 319 17.12 -12.29 11.13
N MET A 320 16.70 -11.62 12.16
CA MET A 320 17.58 -10.87 13.02
C MET A 320 17.40 -11.32 14.46
N GLU A 321 18.44 -11.95 14.98
CA GLU A 321 18.59 -12.28 16.39
C GLU A 321 19.47 -11.21 17.02
N THR A 322 18.94 -10.47 17.96
CA THR A 322 19.72 -9.49 18.71
C THR A 322 20.01 -10.03 20.09
N GLY A 323 21.27 -9.95 20.50
CA GLY A 323 21.62 -10.26 21.87
C GLY A 323 21.06 -9.21 22.87
N PRO A 324 21.11 -9.45 24.17
CA PRO A 324 20.45 -8.68 25.22
C PRO A 324 20.85 -7.20 25.35
N ARG A 325 21.64 -6.68 24.42
CA ARG A 325 22.16 -5.29 24.41
C ARG A 325 21.76 -4.45 23.21
N ILE A 326 20.99 -5.01 22.27
CA ILE A 326 20.56 -4.27 21.07
C ILE A 326 19.04 -4.19 21.11
N GLU A 327 18.51 -3.00 21.36
CA GLU A 327 17.08 -2.74 21.18
C GLU A 327 16.73 -2.90 19.69
N VAL A 328 15.86 -3.86 19.40
CA VAL A 328 15.27 -3.99 18.07
C VAL A 328 14.27 -2.86 17.90
N PRO A 329 14.46 -2.05 16.87
CA PRO A 329 13.52 -0.98 16.59
C PRO A 329 12.16 -1.52 16.16
N HIS A 330 11.10 -1.00 16.73
CA HIS A 330 9.74 -1.30 16.32
C HIS A 330 9.39 -0.55 15.03
N ILE A 331 9.22 -1.28 13.93
CA ILE A 331 8.79 -0.70 12.66
C ILE A 331 7.26 -0.60 12.65
N CYS A 332 6.75 0.61 12.51
CA CYS A 332 5.31 0.88 12.41
C CYS A 332 4.87 1.20 10.97
N ASP A 333 3.60 0.94 10.71
CA ASP A 333 2.84 1.42 9.54
C ASP A 333 3.48 1.16 8.14
N GLY A 334 4.14 0.00 7.98
CA GLY A 334 4.71 -0.45 6.72
C GLY A 334 6.22 -0.30 6.62
N PHE A 335 6.79 -1.05 5.72
CA PHE A 335 8.23 -1.09 5.48
C PHE A 335 8.54 -1.27 4.00
N PHE A 336 9.76 -0.97 3.61
CA PHE A 336 10.29 -1.15 2.27
C PHE A 336 11.39 -2.21 2.28
N ILE A 337 11.43 -3.06 1.26
CA ILE A 337 12.49 -4.08 1.09
C ILE A 337 13.29 -3.77 -0.18
N ASP A 338 14.61 -3.74 -0.01
CA ASP A 338 15.58 -3.80 -1.10
C ASP A 338 16.16 -5.22 -1.15
N GLU A 339 15.64 -6.06 -2.08
CA GLU A 339 16.06 -7.46 -2.20
C GLU A 339 17.52 -7.60 -2.62
N GLU A 340 18.05 -6.66 -3.43
CA GLU A 340 19.42 -6.71 -3.94
C GLU A 340 20.43 -6.45 -2.82
N LYS A 341 20.10 -5.55 -1.92
CA LYS A 341 20.94 -5.20 -0.77
C LYS A 341 20.62 -6.01 0.49
N LYS A 342 19.58 -6.84 0.43
CA LYS A 342 19.07 -7.62 1.56
C LYS A 342 18.82 -6.77 2.81
N VAL A 343 18.10 -5.68 2.64
CA VAL A 343 17.74 -4.77 3.73
C VAL A 343 16.25 -4.47 3.74
N ALA A 344 15.74 -4.24 4.94
CA ALA A 344 14.42 -3.66 5.18
C ALA A 344 14.57 -2.26 5.76
N MET A 345 13.63 -1.36 5.45
CA MET A 345 13.66 0.03 5.86
C MET A 345 12.28 0.48 6.28
N GLY A 346 12.20 1.26 7.35
CA GLY A 346 10.93 1.77 7.85
C GLY A 346 11.13 2.89 8.86
N PHE A 347 10.02 3.31 9.46
CA PHE A 347 10.06 4.25 10.57
C PHE A 347 9.92 3.50 11.89
N GLU A 348 10.72 3.91 12.86
CA GLU A 348 10.62 3.44 14.24
C GLU A 348 9.46 4.15 14.95
N GLU A 349 8.67 3.42 15.73
CA GLU A 349 7.62 3.99 16.56
C GLU A 349 8.23 4.60 17.83
N GLU A 350 8.58 5.86 17.76
CA GLU A 350 8.98 6.66 18.90
C GLU A 350 8.00 7.80 19.16
N PHE A 351 7.70 8.07 20.43
CA PHE A 351 6.71 9.09 20.81
C PHE A 351 7.12 10.53 20.46
N TYR A 352 8.42 10.80 20.39
CA TYR A 352 8.93 12.18 20.25
C TYR A 352 9.79 12.40 19.01
N ARG A 353 10.47 11.37 18.52
CA ARG A 353 11.41 11.46 17.40
C ARG A 353 10.91 10.64 16.22
N LYS A 354 11.29 11.08 15.03
CA LYS A 354 11.12 10.32 13.81
C LYS A 354 12.44 9.73 13.44
N THR A 355 12.57 8.46 13.68
CA THR A 355 13.77 7.71 13.35
C THR A 355 13.48 6.82 12.15
N PHE A 356 14.23 7.00 11.08
CA PHE A 356 14.20 6.09 9.94
C PHE A 356 15.27 5.03 10.13
N ILE A 357 14.90 3.77 9.94
CA ILE A 357 15.75 2.62 10.23
C ILE A 357 16.02 1.83 8.96
N ILE A 358 17.25 1.30 8.89
CA ILE A 358 17.67 0.32 7.90
C ILE A 358 18.16 -0.89 8.67
N ILE A 359 17.61 -2.05 8.31
CA ILE A 359 17.89 -3.32 8.95
C ILE A 359 18.37 -4.30 7.89
N GLY A 360 19.43 -5.04 8.15
CA GLY A 360 20.02 -6.00 7.22
C GLY A 360 20.56 -7.24 7.90
N GLU A 361 21.19 -8.11 7.12
CA GLU A 361 21.80 -9.36 7.60
C GLU A 361 22.84 -9.11 8.70
N ALA A 362 23.14 -10.15 9.47
CA ALA A 362 24.18 -10.16 10.51
C ALA A 362 24.05 -9.05 11.57
N GLY A 363 22.81 -8.69 11.94
CA GLY A 363 22.56 -7.67 12.97
C GLY A 363 22.84 -6.24 12.52
N TYR A 364 22.87 -5.99 11.21
CA TYR A 364 23.05 -4.62 10.71
C TYR A 364 21.82 -3.77 11.03
N VAL A 365 21.97 -2.79 11.90
CA VAL A 365 20.95 -1.77 12.20
C VAL A 365 21.56 -0.40 12.05
N LYS A 366 20.87 0.46 11.32
CA LYS A 366 21.21 1.85 11.17
C LYS A 366 20.01 2.74 11.46
N LYS A 367 20.14 3.60 12.45
CA LYS A 367 19.15 4.59 12.83
C LYS A 367 19.54 5.96 12.28
N MET A 368 18.59 6.68 11.69
CA MET A 368 18.74 8.02 11.14
C MET A 368 17.65 8.93 11.71
N ASP A 369 18.05 9.91 12.50
CA ASP A 369 17.14 10.93 13.03
C ASP A 369 16.67 11.86 11.88
N ILE A 370 15.35 11.96 11.70
CA ILE A 370 14.72 12.80 10.67
C ILE A 370 14.00 13.99 11.30
N GLY A 371 14.05 14.11 12.62
CA GLY A 371 13.46 15.21 13.37
C GLY A 371 12.38 14.79 14.36
N VAL A 372 11.61 15.76 14.80
CA VAL A 372 10.58 15.55 15.83
C VAL A 372 9.17 15.44 15.22
N HIS A 373 8.27 14.79 15.94
CA HIS A 373 6.85 14.79 15.60
C HIS A 373 6.25 16.19 15.86
N VAL A 374 5.64 16.76 14.83
CA VAL A 374 4.85 18.02 14.98
C VAL A 374 3.47 17.69 15.56
N ASP A 375 2.91 16.54 15.19
CA ASP A 375 1.62 16.05 15.68
C ASP A 375 1.73 14.55 15.97
N ARG A 376 1.45 14.16 17.22
CA ARG A 376 1.51 12.77 17.68
C ARG A 376 0.49 11.84 17.01
N LYS A 377 -0.57 12.41 16.42
CA LYS A 377 -1.57 11.65 15.66
C LYS A 377 -1.09 11.24 14.27
N CYS A 378 0.03 11.78 13.79
CA CYS A 378 0.63 11.40 12.53
C CYS A 378 1.62 10.28 12.72
N ARG A 379 1.21 9.04 12.53
CA ARG A 379 2.16 7.93 12.43
C ARG A 379 2.90 8.02 11.10
N PRO A 380 4.24 8.09 11.11
CA PRO A 380 5.00 8.06 9.86
C PRO A 380 4.87 6.69 9.24
N SER A 381 4.76 6.64 7.92
CA SER A 381 4.62 5.38 7.19
C SER A 381 5.44 5.40 5.91
N VAL A 382 5.82 4.22 5.45
CA VAL A 382 6.52 4.04 4.19
C VAL A 382 5.89 2.91 3.39
N CYS A 383 5.86 3.06 2.07
CA CYS A 383 5.50 1.98 1.16
C CYS A 383 6.36 2.02 -0.10
N SER A 384 6.53 0.85 -0.72
CA SER A 384 7.15 0.74 -2.03
C SER A 384 6.36 1.57 -3.04
N TYR A 385 7.05 2.26 -3.94
CA TYR A 385 6.42 3.02 -5.01
C TYR A 385 7.11 2.73 -6.34
N VAL A 386 6.33 2.23 -7.28
CA VAL A 386 6.75 2.04 -8.67
C VAL A 386 5.99 3.06 -9.52
N PRO A 387 6.68 3.95 -10.25
CA PRO A 387 6.04 4.87 -11.17
C PRO A 387 5.15 4.14 -12.18
N SER A 388 4.06 4.74 -12.62
CA SER A 388 3.14 4.07 -13.55
C SER A 388 2.54 5.00 -14.58
N LEU A 389 2.36 4.47 -15.80
CA LEU A 389 1.63 5.11 -16.90
C LEU A 389 0.11 4.88 -16.83
N VAL A 390 -0.38 4.31 -15.75
CA VAL A 390 -1.82 4.11 -15.53
C VAL A 390 -2.54 5.45 -15.53
N GLN A 391 -3.55 5.57 -16.40
CA GLN A 391 -4.35 6.77 -16.48
C GLN A 391 -5.57 6.69 -15.56
N ILE A 392 -5.81 7.76 -14.83
CA ILE A 392 -7.04 7.91 -14.06
C ILE A 392 -8.14 8.39 -15.03
N LYS A 393 -8.98 7.46 -15.47
CA LYS A 393 -10.09 7.76 -16.39
C LYS A 393 -11.10 8.68 -15.70
N LYS A 394 -11.57 9.69 -16.44
CA LYS A 394 -12.74 10.48 -16.01
C LYS A 394 -13.99 9.63 -16.20
N PRO A 395 -15.03 9.82 -15.35
CA PRO A 395 -16.30 9.13 -15.53
C PRO A 395 -16.83 9.34 -16.95
N SER A 396 -17.35 8.30 -17.58
CA SER A 396 -18.08 8.44 -18.83
C SER A 396 -19.37 9.23 -18.56
N ARG A 397 -19.56 10.36 -19.25
CA ARG A 397 -20.83 11.10 -19.19
C ARG A 397 -21.97 10.17 -19.65
N GLY A 398 -22.82 9.71 -18.74
CA GLY A 398 -24.08 9.17 -19.15
C GLY A 398 -24.70 7.98 -18.42
N LYS A 399 -24.05 7.27 -17.50
CA LYS A 399 -24.75 6.20 -16.78
C LYS A 399 -24.29 6.10 -15.32
N ARG A 400 -24.73 7.03 -14.48
CA ARG A 400 -24.81 6.70 -13.05
C ARG A 400 -25.74 5.50 -12.92
N LYS A 401 -25.19 4.38 -12.44
CA LYS A 401 -25.98 3.18 -12.17
C LYS A 401 -27.06 3.56 -11.15
N ARG A 402 -28.32 3.41 -11.50
CA ARG A 402 -29.42 3.72 -10.57
C ARG A 402 -29.33 2.73 -9.41
N GLN A 403 -29.22 3.23 -8.20
CA GLN A 403 -29.19 2.44 -7.00
C GLN A 403 -30.43 1.57 -6.92
N SER A 404 -30.28 0.26 -6.69
CA SER A 404 -31.43 -0.64 -6.53
C SER A 404 -32.14 -0.35 -5.20
N SER A 405 -33.42 -0.68 -5.11
CA SER A 405 -34.19 -0.51 -3.86
C SER A 405 -33.60 -1.33 -2.70
N LEU A 406 -33.06 -2.50 -3.01
CA LEU A 406 -32.37 -3.36 -2.04
C LEU A 406 -31.10 -2.70 -1.50
N GLU A 407 -30.26 -2.21 -2.39
CA GLU A 407 -29.02 -1.57 -2.03
C GLU A 407 -29.26 -0.30 -1.18
N LYS A 408 -30.31 0.47 -1.52
CA LYS A 408 -30.72 1.60 -0.68
C LYS A 408 -31.14 1.17 0.72
N ARG A 409 -31.93 0.10 0.84
CA ARG A 409 -32.32 -0.44 2.16
C ARG A 409 -31.11 -0.90 2.98
N LEU A 410 -30.17 -1.63 2.38
CA LEU A 410 -28.95 -2.08 3.06
C LEU A 410 -28.13 -0.88 3.57
N PHE A 411 -28.01 0.15 2.73
CA PHE A 411 -27.34 1.37 3.13
C PHE A 411 -28.03 2.04 4.32
N ASP A 412 -29.35 2.26 4.24
CA ASP A 412 -30.14 2.91 5.29
C ASP A 412 -30.10 2.12 6.62
N GLN A 413 -30.15 0.78 6.56
CA GLN A 413 -29.99 -0.07 7.74
C GLN A 413 -28.61 0.03 8.38
N ASN A 414 -27.56 0.03 7.58
CA ASN A 414 -26.19 0.18 8.09
C ASN A 414 -25.97 1.56 8.71
N MET A 415 -26.56 2.61 8.14
CA MET A 415 -26.54 3.95 8.71
C MET A 415 -27.16 3.99 10.10
N LEU A 416 -28.38 3.46 10.25
CA LEU A 416 -29.08 3.41 11.54
C LEU A 416 -28.30 2.61 12.60
N ARG A 417 -27.69 1.47 12.21
CA ARG A 417 -26.85 0.67 13.11
C ARG A 417 -25.60 1.40 13.55
N LEU A 418 -24.92 2.07 12.62
CA LEU A 418 -23.72 2.84 12.91
C LEU A 418 -24.03 4.01 13.88
N GLU A 419 -25.10 4.76 13.62
CA GLU A 419 -25.56 5.84 14.51
C GLU A 419 -25.89 5.33 15.91
N ALA A 420 -26.56 4.18 16.01
CA ALA A 420 -26.90 3.58 17.30
C ALA A 420 -25.65 3.16 18.11
N ILE A 421 -24.59 2.69 17.45
CA ILE A 421 -23.32 2.36 18.10
C ILE A 421 -22.62 3.65 18.58
N CYS A 422 -22.72 4.72 17.81
CA CYS A 422 -22.07 5.98 18.11
C CYS A 422 -22.73 6.74 19.26
N ARG A 423 -24.06 6.67 19.38
CA ARG A 423 -24.83 7.32 20.49
C ARG A 423 -24.64 6.65 21.85
N ARG A 424 -24.15 5.39 21.89
CA ARG A 424 -23.96 4.61 23.14
C ARG A 424 -22.56 4.79 23.76
N ARG A 425 -21.76 5.71 23.23
CA ARG A 425 -20.45 6.12 23.73
C ARG A 425 -20.47 7.56 24.21
#